data_299c90ba2c0b6b40b5437eaef09de3de
#
_entry.id   299c90ba2c0b6b40b5437eaef09de3de
#
_cell.length_a   1.000
_cell.length_b   1.000
_cell.length_c   1.000
_cell.angle_alpha   90.00
_cell.angle_beta   90.00
_cell.angle_gamma   90.00
#
_symmetry.space_group_name_H-M   'P 1'
#
loop_
_entity.id
_entity.type
_entity.pdbx_description
1 polymer ?
#
loop_
_entity_poly.entity_id
_entity_poly.type
_entity_poly.pdbx_seq_one_letter_code
_entity_poly.pdbx_strand_id
1 'polypeptide(L)'
;GVTVREFAIGMGPKLISHKSKKNGIVYSLRAFPIGGFVTMAGEDEDSEDENALNKKPVWKRMAITAAGAVMNIILGIILMFVVVISSPRICGTTVLRFAENGALSDKSGLMIGDEILKVENARVHTASDLAYEIMRNGTEPLELTVKRNSEKIVLENVTFPTIVSGGIKYGLADFNTAEEEKTVGNVLEQTYFRSISTIKMIWQGLLDLVTGRYGFDQVSGPVGVTGAVSEAAKSGTINYLYLVVVITM
;
A
#
# COMPACT_ATOMS: atom_id res chain seq x y z
N GLY A 1 24.31 7.17 21.50
CA GLY A 1 23.81 7.05 20.15
C GLY A 1 24.91 6.71 19.16
N VAL A 2 24.60 6.67 17.87
CA VAL A 2 25.57 6.56 16.78
C VAL A 2 25.82 7.95 16.22
N THR A 3 27.06 8.24 15.82
CA THR A 3 27.41 9.53 15.23
C THR A 3 26.84 9.62 13.82
N VAL A 4 25.92 10.57 13.59
CA VAL A 4 25.35 10.89 12.28
C VAL A 4 26.25 11.93 11.60
N ARG A 5 26.65 11.62 10.36
CA ARG A 5 27.47 12.53 9.53
C ARG A 5 26.62 13.41 8.64
N GLU A 6 25.65 12.82 7.95
CA GLU A 6 24.76 13.54 7.01
C GLU A 6 23.33 13.06 7.15
N PHE A 7 22.39 14.00 7.06
CA PHE A 7 20.98 13.76 6.87
C PHE A 7 20.57 14.40 5.54
N ALA A 8 20.19 13.58 4.58
CA ALA A 8 19.87 14.01 3.23
C ALA A 8 18.40 13.76 2.89
N ILE A 9 17.76 14.76 2.30
CA ILE A 9 16.45 14.63 1.67
C ILE A 9 16.69 14.56 0.16
N GLY A 10 16.19 13.48 -0.46
CA GLY A 10 16.41 13.20 -1.88
C GLY A 10 17.72 12.45 -2.16
N MET A 11 17.95 12.19 -3.42
CA MET A 11 19.15 11.50 -3.96
C MET A 11 19.84 12.35 -5.03
N GLY A 12 21.06 11.93 -5.43
CA GLY A 12 21.86 12.60 -6.47
C GLY A 12 22.70 13.76 -5.96
N PRO A 13 23.07 14.74 -6.82
CA PRO A 13 23.93 15.84 -6.43
C PRO A 13 23.30 16.76 -5.40
N LYS A 14 24.12 17.30 -4.49
CA LYS A 14 23.69 18.25 -3.45
C LYS A 14 23.33 19.60 -4.09
N LEU A 15 22.10 20.04 -3.89
CA LEU A 15 21.65 21.38 -4.29
C LEU A 15 21.91 22.41 -3.19
N ILE A 16 21.55 22.05 -1.95
CA ILE A 16 21.73 22.90 -0.76
C ILE A 16 22.27 22.02 0.35
N SER A 17 23.27 22.52 1.08
CA SER A 17 23.76 21.85 2.28
C SER A 17 24.07 22.84 3.38
N HIS A 18 23.73 22.45 4.62
CA HIS A 18 24.02 23.24 5.81
C HIS A 18 24.64 22.35 6.90
N LYS A 19 25.82 22.72 7.39
CA LYS A 19 26.46 22.03 8.50
C LYS A 19 26.04 22.71 9.81
N SER A 20 25.34 21.97 10.66
CA SER A 20 24.94 22.44 11.96
C SER A 20 26.14 22.68 12.88
N LYS A 21 26.24 23.88 13.42
CA LYS A 21 27.31 24.26 14.37
C LYS A 21 27.16 23.54 15.74
N LYS A 22 25.95 23.07 16.07
CA LYS A 22 25.62 22.47 17.37
C LYS A 22 26.03 20.99 17.46
N ASN A 23 25.83 20.23 16.40
CA ASN A 23 26.02 18.78 16.40
C ASN A 23 26.92 18.28 15.26
N GLY A 24 27.43 19.17 14.40
CA GLY A 24 28.33 18.82 13.31
C GLY A 24 27.67 18.08 12.11
N ILE A 25 26.37 17.79 12.20
CA ILE A 25 25.62 17.05 11.18
C ILE A 25 25.45 17.93 9.94
N VAL A 26 25.66 17.36 8.77
CA VAL A 26 25.37 18.00 7.49
C VAL A 26 23.93 17.69 7.11
N TYR A 27 23.09 18.71 6.98
CA TYR A 27 21.76 18.61 6.42
C TYR A 27 21.82 18.98 4.94
N SER A 28 21.34 18.12 4.04
CA SER A 28 21.41 18.36 2.61
C SER A 28 20.08 18.13 1.91
N LEU A 29 19.81 18.97 0.90
CA LEU A 29 18.73 18.77 -0.07
C LEU A 29 19.38 18.40 -1.40
N ARG A 30 18.91 17.31 -2.01
CA ARG A 30 19.47 16.78 -3.25
C ARG A 30 18.53 16.93 -4.43
N ALA A 31 19.06 16.79 -5.65
CA ALA A 31 18.36 17.13 -6.89
C ALA A 31 17.12 16.27 -7.16
N PHE A 32 17.16 15.00 -6.80
CA PHE A 32 16.02 14.09 -7.03
C PHE A 32 15.23 13.91 -5.74
N PRO A 33 13.97 14.36 -5.67
CA PRO A 33 13.14 14.27 -4.46
C PRO A 33 12.61 12.84 -4.23
N ILE A 34 13.45 11.84 -4.38
CA ILE A 34 13.12 10.43 -4.19
C ILE A 34 13.82 9.96 -2.92
N GLY A 35 13.02 9.71 -1.87
CA GLY A 35 13.51 9.20 -0.61
C GLY A 35 14.40 10.18 0.16
N GLY A 36 15.24 9.63 0.99
CA GLY A 36 16.27 10.30 1.78
C GLY A 36 17.17 9.26 2.41
N PHE A 37 18.30 9.70 2.96
CA PHE A 37 19.22 8.80 3.65
C PHE A 37 19.90 9.51 4.81
N VAL A 38 20.40 8.71 5.72
CA VAL A 38 21.21 9.15 6.86
C VAL A 38 22.55 8.41 6.78
N THR A 39 23.66 9.13 6.66
CA THR A 39 25.00 8.52 6.69
C THR A 39 25.52 8.55 8.11
N MET A 40 25.97 7.40 8.60
CA MET A 40 26.51 7.23 9.94
C MET A 40 28.02 6.92 9.90
N ALA A 41 28.71 7.26 10.98
CA ALA A 41 30.11 6.87 11.13
C ALA A 41 30.21 5.34 11.28
N GLY A 42 31.12 4.70 10.52
CA GLY A 42 31.33 3.25 10.58
C GLY A 42 30.23 2.42 9.91
N GLU A 43 29.52 2.96 8.93
CA GLU A 43 28.51 2.27 8.14
C GLU A 43 29.18 1.49 6.98
N ASP A 44 29.93 2.18 6.13
CA ASP A 44 30.58 1.61 4.95
C ASP A 44 32.08 1.35 5.16
N GLU A 45 32.71 2.08 6.08
CA GLU A 45 34.14 2.02 6.34
C GLU A 45 34.41 1.97 7.85
N ASP A 46 35.54 1.36 8.23
CA ASP A 46 35.98 1.37 9.62
C ASP A 46 36.23 2.81 10.08
N SER A 47 35.70 3.16 11.24
CA SER A 47 35.83 4.50 11.81
C SER A 47 36.49 4.42 13.19
N GLU A 48 37.43 5.33 13.44
CA GLU A 48 38.04 5.49 14.78
C GLU A 48 37.09 6.08 15.83
N ASP A 49 35.95 6.66 15.39
CA ASP A 49 34.94 7.22 16.26
C ASP A 49 34.39 6.16 17.24
N GLU A 50 34.45 6.42 18.53
CA GLU A 50 33.94 5.53 19.58
C GLU A 50 32.42 5.29 19.46
N ASN A 51 31.71 6.22 18.81
CA ASN A 51 30.29 6.14 18.54
C ASN A 51 29.96 5.66 17.11
N ALA A 52 30.94 5.09 16.41
CA ALA A 52 30.71 4.48 15.10
C ALA A 52 29.74 3.30 15.17
N LEU A 53 28.95 3.10 14.11
CA LEU A 53 27.94 2.04 14.02
C LEU A 53 28.59 0.65 14.15
N ASN A 54 29.74 0.41 13.54
CA ASN A 54 30.48 -0.85 13.58
C ASN A 54 30.98 -1.22 14.99
N LYS A 55 31.17 -0.25 15.88
CA LYS A 55 31.58 -0.47 17.29
C LYS A 55 30.39 -0.69 18.26
N LYS A 56 29.15 -0.56 17.76
CA LYS A 56 27.99 -0.80 18.61
C LYS A 56 27.59 -2.28 18.63
N PRO A 57 27.02 -2.77 19.73
CA PRO A 57 26.53 -4.14 19.81
C PRO A 57 25.49 -4.43 18.75
N VAL A 58 25.42 -5.70 18.30
CA VAL A 58 24.61 -6.14 17.15
C VAL A 58 23.15 -5.71 17.26
N TRP A 59 22.54 -5.81 18.43
CA TRP A 59 21.14 -5.43 18.64
C TRP A 59 20.88 -3.94 18.38
N LYS A 60 21.85 -3.03 18.71
CA LYS A 60 21.74 -1.60 18.40
C LYS A 60 21.86 -1.33 16.91
N ARG A 61 22.73 -2.05 16.23
CA ARG A 61 22.88 -2.00 14.78
C ARG A 61 21.59 -2.45 14.09
N MET A 62 21.05 -3.60 14.52
CA MET A 62 19.76 -4.09 14.03
C MET A 62 18.61 -3.09 14.26
N ALA A 63 18.53 -2.52 15.46
CA ALA A 63 17.50 -1.53 15.79
C ALA A 63 17.58 -0.27 14.90
N ILE A 64 18.79 0.21 14.59
CA ILE A 64 19.00 1.37 13.72
C ILE A 64 18.59 1.03 12.28
N THR A 65 18.98 -0.12 11.76
CA THR A 65 18.58 -0.57 10.41
C THR A 65 17.06 -0.74 10.32
N ALA A 66 16.45 -1.36 11.33
CA ALA A 66 15.01 -1.54 11.37
C ALA A 66 14.24 -0.22 11.53
N ALA A 67 14.83 0.78 12.20
CA ALA A 67 14.18 2.08 12.43
C ALA A 67 13.80 2.78 11.12
N GLY A 68 14.61 2.64 10.06
CA GLY A 68 14.28 3.19 8.74
C GLY A 68 12.98 2.62 8.19
N ALA A 69 12.86 1.30 8.17
CA ALA A 69 11.65 0.61 7.70
C ALA A 69 10.42 0.95 8.58
N VAL A 70 10.59 0.99 9.90
CA VAL A 70 9.52 1.36 10.84
C VAL A 70 9.05 2.79 10.59
N MET A 71 9.97 3.74 10.40
CA MET A 71 9.61 5.13 10.10
C MET A 71 8.90 5.28 8.76
N ASN A 72 9.26 4.50 7.75
CA ASN A 72 8.55 4.46 6.47
C ASN A 72 7.10 3.96 6.66
N ILE A 73 6.88 2.90 7.44
CA ILE A 73 5.54 2.41 7.75
C ILE A 73 4.72 3.49 8.49
N ILE A 74 5.31 4.15 9.51
CA ILE A 74 4.64 5.22 10.25
C ILE A 74 4.28 6.37 9.29
N LEU A 75 5.20 6.80 8.46
CA LEU A 75 4.95 7.85 7.46
C LEU A 75 3.86 7.41 6.48
N GLY A 76 3.89 6.17 6.01
CA GLY A 76 2.86 5.62 5.13
C GLY A 76 1.48 5.64 5.77
N ILE A 77 1.35 5.30 7.06
CA ILE A 77 0.08 5.38 7.80
C ILE A 77 -0.41 6.84 7.91
N ILE A 78 0.48 7.78 8.20
CA ILE A 78 0.14 9.22 8.24
C ILE A 78 -0.36 9.70 6.87
N LEU A 79 0.35 9.33 5.80
CA LEU A 79 -0.06 9.67 4.44
C LEU A 79 -1.38 8.99 4.05
N MET A 80 -1.60 7.73 4.46
CA MET A 80 -2.88 7.04 4.26
C MET A 80 -4.03 7.78 4.96
N PHE A 81 -3.82 8.27 6.18
CA PHE A 81 -4.81 9.10 6.88
C PHE A 81 -5.16 10.36 6.06
N VAL A 82 -4.14 11.04 5.49
CA VAL A 82 -4.36 12.19 4.62
C VAL A 82 -5.15 11.80 3.36
N VAL A 83 -4.83 10.66 2.74
CA VAL A 83 -5.57 10.13 1.59
C VAL A 83 -7.04 9.88 1.96
N VAL A 84 -7.32 9.19 3.06
CA VAL A 84 -8.68 8.85 3.48
C VAL A 84 -9.48 10.10 3.81
N ILE A 85 -8.92 11.05 4.57
CA ILE A 85 -9.63 12.28 4.93
C ILE A 85 -9.87 13.20 3.72
N SER A 86 -8.96 13.19 2.74
CA SER A 86 -9.07 13.99 1.51
C SER A 86 -9.93 13.31 0.44
N SER A 87 -10.17 12.00 0.53
CA SER A 87 -11.02 11.28 -0.42
C SER A 87 -12.45 11.83 -0.36
N PRO A 88 -13.12 12.10 -1.47
CA PRO A 88 -14.50 12.63 -1.45
C PRO A 88 -15.47 11.65 -0.80
N ARG A 89 -15.22 10.36 -0.93
CA ARG A 89 -16.07 9.28 -0.43
C ARG A 89 -15.21 8.20 0.20
N ILE A 90 -15.71 7.57 1.24
CA ILE A 90 -15.20 6.32 1.79
C ILE A 90 -16.27 5.25 1.58
N CYS A 91 -15.87 4.07 1.09
CA CYS A 91 -16.79 3.00 0.77
C CYS A 91 -16.45 1.76 1.59
N GLY A 92 -17.48 1.14 2.13
CA GLY A 92 -17.41 -0.13 2.83
C GLY A 92 -17.50 -1.34 1.89
N THR A 93 -17.97 -2.46 2.42
CA THR A 93 -18.09 -3.73 1.69
C THR A 93 -19.54 -4.12 1.38
N THR A 94 -20.51 -3.24 1.69
CA THR A 94 -21.94 -3.50 1.43
C THR A 94 -22.28 -3.26 -0.02
N VAL A 95 -22.89 -4.22 -0.69
CA VAL A 95 -23.33 -4.13 -2.09
C VAL A 95 -24.45 -3.10 -2.21
N LEU A 96 -24.22 -2.02 -2.96
CA LEU A 96 -25.20 -0.97 -3.21
C LEU A 96 -26.01 -1.19 -4.48
N ARG A 97 -25.33 -1.55 -5.57
CA ARG A 97 -25.95 -1.77 -6.87
C ARG A 97 -25.03 -2.61 -7.76
N PHE A 98 -25.62 -3.38 -8.65
CA PHE A 98 -24.91 -4.12 -9.67
C PHE A 98 -24.68 -3.28 -10.93
N ALA A 99 -23.78 -3.73 -11.79
CA ALA A 99 -23.56 -3.13 -13.11
C ALA A 99 -24.81 -3.29 -14.00
N GLU A 100 -25.10 -2.27 -14.81
CA GLU A 100 -26.34 -2.20 -15.60
C GLU A 100 -26.51 -3.34 -16.63
N ASN A 101 -25.44 -4.00 -17.05
CA ASN A 101 -25.44 -5.03 -18.10
C ASN A 101 -25.62 -6.47 -17.56
N GLY A 102 -26.18 -6.63 -16.37
CA GLY A 102 -26.43 -7.93 -15.77
C GLY A 102 -25.18 -8.55 -15.15
N ALA A 103 -25.03 -8.35 -13.85
CA ALA A 103 -23.89 -8.85 -13.10
C ALA A 103 -23.88 -10.38 -13.02
N LEU A 104 -22.71 -11.00 -13.09
CA LEU A 104 -22.53 -12.43 -12.88
C LEU A 104 -22.69 -12.79 -11.40
N SER A 105 -22.20 -11.90 -10.52
CA SER A 105 -22.28 -12.09 -9.07
C SER A 105 -23.72 -12.09 -8.56
N ASP A 106 -24.61 -11.26 -9.13
CA ASP A 106 -26.06 -11.27 -8.84
C ASP A 106 -26.69 -12.62 -9.20
N LYS A 107 -26.40 -13.13 -10.40
CA LYS A 107 -26.88 -14.45 -10.86
C LYS A 107 -26.35 -15.60 -10.00
N SER A 108 -25.24 -15.40 -9.32
CA SER A 108 -24.61 -16.36 -8.41
C SER A 108 -25.12 -16.24 -6.96
N GLY A 109 -26.13 -15.40 -6.70
CA GLY A 109 -26.81 -15.31 -5.40
C GLY A 109 -26.38 -14.16 -4.50
N LEU A 110 -25.45 -13.29 -4.94
CA LEU A 110 -25.15 -12.05 -4.23
C LEU A 110 -26.31 -11.06 -4.40
N MET A 111 -26.66 -10.32 -3.36
CA MET A 111 -27.81 -9.42 -3.36
C MET A 111 -27.43 -8.01 -2.93
N ILE A 112 -28.22 -7.02 -3.36
CA ILE A 112 -28.11 -5.65 -2.85
C ILE A 112 -28.38 -5.66 -1.34
N GLY A 113 -27.54 -4.97 -0.58
CA GLY A 113 -27.60 -4.92 0.89
C GLY A 113 -26.73 -5.98 1.59
N ASP A 114 -26.15 -6.93 0.87
CA ASP A 114 -25.18 -7.86 1.45
C ASP A 114 -23.91 -7.13 1.85
N GLU A 115 -23.50 -7.27 3.10
CA GLU A 115 -22.19 -6.84 3.59
C GLU A 115 -21.21 -8.00 3.42
N ILE A 116 -20.24 -7.86 2.51
CA ILE A 116 -19.25 -8.90 2.25
C ILE A 116 -18.19 -8.86 3.35
N LEU A 117 -18.06 -9.96 4.09
CA LEU A 117 -17.13 -10.08 5.22
C LEU A 117 -15.85 -10.81 4.85
N LYS A 118 -15.93 -11.76 3.88
CA LYS A 118 -14.78 -12.52 3.40
C LYS A 118 -14.93 -12.85 1.91
N VAL A 119 -13.78 -12.94 1.27
CA VAL A 119 -13.60 -13.53 -0.05
C VAL A 119 -12.65 -14.71 0.15
N GLU A 120 -13.11 -15.92 -0.09
CA GLU A 120 -12.41 -17.14 0.30
C GLU A 120 -12.04 -17.11 1.80
N ASN A 121 -10.76 -17.32 2.10
CA ASN A 121 -10.24 -17.25 3.46
C ASN A 121 -9.85 -15.82 3.91
N ALA A 122 -9.89 -14.84 3.01
CA ALA A 122 -9.45 -13.47 3.29
C ALA A 122 -10.60 -12.62 3.85
N ARG A 123 -10.41 -12.03 5.03
CA ARG A 123 -11.34 -11.01 5.55
C ARG A 123 -11.14 -9.71 4.77
N VAL A 124 -12.26 -9.05 4.46
CA VAL A 124 -12.31 -7.76 3.80
C VAL A 124 -13.03 -6.74 4.68
N HIS A 125 -12.52 -5.52 4.75
CA HIS A 125 -13.02 -4.46 5.62
C HIS A 125 -13.30 -3.18 4.85
N THR A 126 -12.72 -3.04 3.67
CA THR A 126 -12.84 -1.85 2.83
C THR A 126 -13.17 -2.24 1.39
N ALA A 127 -13.76 -1.32 0.63
CA ALA A 127 -13.99 -1.54 -0.79
C ALA A 127 -12.70 -1.87 -1.55
N SER A 128 -11.57 -1.32 -1.12
CA SER A 128 -10.26 -1.59 -1.74
C SER A 128 -9.79 -3.01 -1.49
N ASP A 129 -9.98 -3.54 -0.27
CA ASP A 129 -9.66 -4.94 0.06
C ASP A 129 -10.48 -5.88 -0.79
N LEU A 130 -11.79 -5.62 -0.82
CA LEU A 130 -12.76 -6.40 -1.57
C LEU A 130 -12.41 -6.43 -3.07
N ALA A 131 -12.15 -5.27 -3.66
CA ALA A 131 -11.76 -5.16 -5.05
C ALA A 131 -10.44 -5.91 -5.35
N TYR A 132 -9.47 -5.81 -4.44
CA TYR A 132 -8.20 -6.53 -4.57
C TYR A 132 -8.36 -8.05 -4.53
N GLU A 133 -9.12 -8.57 -3.56
CA GLU A 133 -9.33 -10.02 -3.45
C GLU A 133 -10.11 -10.57 -4.66
N ILE A 134 -11.13 -9.85 -5.15
CA ILE A 134 -11.83 -10.23 -6.39
C ILE A 134 -10.91 -10.14 -7.59
N MET A 135 -10.11 -9.08 -7.73
CA MET A 135 -9.15 -8.94 -8.82
C MET A 135 -8.18 -10.11 -8.87
N ARG A 136 -7.66 -10.52 -7.72
CA ARG A 136 -6.63 -11.56 -7.61
C ARG A 136 -7.17 -12.97 -7.80
N ASN A 137 -8.33 -13.26 -7.25
CA ASN A 137 -8.88 -14.62 -7.16
C ASN A 137 -10.12 -14.84 -8.03
N GLY A 138 -10.82 -13.79 -8.46
CA GLY A 138 -12.10 -13.85 -9.20
C GLY A 138 -11.98 -14.30 -10.68
N THR A 139 -10.88 -14.89 -11.07
CA THR A 139 -10.74 -15.60 -12.35
C THR A 139 -11.43 -16.97 -12.35
N GLU A 140 -11.65 -17.51 -11.16
CA GLU A 140 -12.38 -18.73 -10.86
C GLU A 140 -13.58 -18.40 -9.96
N PRO A 141 -14.59 -19.28 -9.84
CA PRO A 141 -15.69 -19.10 -8.90
C PRO A 141 -15.17 -18.99 -7.47
N LEU A 142 -15.70 -18.05 -6.70
CA LEU A 142 -15.26 -17.74 -5.32
C LEU A 142 -16.32 -18.12 -4.30
N GLU A 143 -15.88 -18.45 -3.09
CA GLU A 143 -16.69 -18.49 -1.90
C GLU A 143 -16.74 -17.10 -1.27
N LEU A 144 -17.94 -16.56 -1.05
CA LEU A 144 -18.15 -15.31 -0.32
C LEU A 144 -18.86 -15.55 0.98
N THR A 145 -18.34 -15.02 2.09
CA THR A 145 -19.10 -14.92 3.33
C THR A 145 -19.72 -13.54 3.39
N VAL A 146 -21.05 -13.48 3.40
CA VAL A 146 -21.81 -12.22 3.45
C VAL A 146 -22.63 -12.16 4.73
N LYS A 147 -22.97 -10.95 5.17
CA LYS A 147 -23.96 -10.70 6.21
C LYS A 147 -25.21 -10.13 5.54
N ARG A 148 -26.30 -10.88 5.60
CA ARG A 148 -27.62 -10.54 5.05
C ARG A 148 -28.65 -10.60 6.18
N ASN A 149 -29.37 -9.51 6.42
CA ASN A 149 -30.35 -9.42 7.51
C ASN A 149 -29.79 -9.83 8.89
N SER A 150 -28.58 -9.44 9.20
CA SER A 150 -27.84 -9.79 10.43
C SER A 150 -27.38 -11.24 10.55
N GLU A 151 -27.66 -12.10 9.59
CA GLU A 151 -27.20 -13.48 9.52
C GLU A 151 -25.98 -13.61 8.60
N LYS A 152 -25.05 -14.50 8.97
CA LYS A 152 -23.91 -14.84 8.12
C LYS A 152 -24.30 -15.96 7.17
N ILE A 153 -24.14 -15.71 5.88
CA ILE A 153 -24.44 -16.66 4.82
C ILE A 153 -23.16 -16.88 4.02
N VAL A 154 -22.91 -18.12 3.65
CA VAL A 154 -21.84 -18.49 2.74
C VAL A 154 -22.44 -18.70 1.37
N LEU A 155 -21.97 -17.96 0.38
CA LEU A 155 -22.33 -18.09 -1.02
C LEU A 155 -21.20 -18.81 -1.72
N GLU A 156 -21.48 -20.00 -2.23
CA GLU A 156 -20.53 -20.81 -2.98
C GLU A 156 -20.63 -20.52 -4.48
N ASN A 157 -19.50 -20.67 -5.17
CA ASN A 157 -19.41 -20.54 -6.66
C ASN A 157 -19.87 -19.18 -7.19
N VAL A 158 -19.59 -18.09 -6.49
CA VAL A 158 -19.88 -16.74 -6.98
C VAL A 158 -18.87 -16.39 -8.09
N THR A 159 -19.39 -16.05 -9.27
CA THR A 159 -18.59 -15.76 -10.47
C THR A 159 -18.52 -14.27 -10.75
N PHE A 160 -17.39 -13.83 -11.26
CA PHE A 160 -17.13 -12.44 -11.63
C PHE A 160 -16.70 -12.34 -13.10
N PRO A 161 -17.00 -11.21 -13.78
CA PRO A 161 -16.41 -10.96 -15.09
C PRO A 161 -14.89 -10.88 -14.98
N THR A 162 -14.20 -11.21 -16.06
CA THR A 162 -12.75 -11.20 -16.10
C THR A 162 -12.24 -10.32 -17.23
N ILE A 163 -11.10 -9.68 -16.98
CA ILE A 163 -10.37 -8.88 -17.97
C ILE A 163 -8.95 -9.42 -18.11
N VAL A 164 -8.37 -9.22 -19.30
CA VAL A 164 -6.95 -9.54 -19.55
C VAL A 164 -6.20 -8.22 -19.72
N SER A 165 -5.17 -8.01 -18.92
CA SER A 165 -4.29 -6.86 -19.01
C SER A 165 -2.84 -7.34 -18.86
N GLY A 166 -1.95 -6.91 -19.78
CA GLY A 166 -0.56 -7.35 -19.76
C GLY A 166 -0.37 -8.87 -19.86
N GLY A 167 -1.30 -9.60 -20.48
CA GLY A 167 -1.24 -11.07 -20.57
C GLY A 167 -1.75 -11.81 -19.32
N ILE A 168 -2.13 -11.08 -18.26
CA ILE A 168 -2.67 -11.65 -17.03
C ILE A 168 -4.18 -11.47 -17.01
N LYS A 169 -4.89 -12.52 -16.56
CA LYS A 169 -6.34 -12.51 -16.36
C LYS A 169 -6.65 -12.09 -14.93
N TYR A 170 -7.54 -11.13 -14.77
CA TYR A 170 -7.99 -10.59 -13.49
C TYR A 170 -9.51 -10.70 -13.37
N GLY A 171 -10.00 -10.93 -12.14
CA GLY A 171 -11.41 -10.78 -11.83
C GLY A 171 -11.78 -9.29 -11.72
N LEU A 172 -13.03 -8.94 -12.03
CA LEU A 172 -13.54 -7.59 -11.94
C LEU A 172 -14.82 -7.59 -11.09
N ALA A 173 -14.86 -6.76 -10.04
CA ALA A 173 -16.09 -6.56 -9.30
C ALA A 173 -17.14 -5.90 -10.22
N ASP A 174 -18.31 -6.51 -10.31
CA ASP A 174 -19.43 -6.09 -11.16
C ASP A 174 -20.56 -5.42 -10.37
N PHE A 175 -20.19 -4.85 -9.23
CA PHE A 175 -21.06 -4.08 -8.35
C PHE A 175 -20.32 -2.88 -7.74
N ASN A 176 -21.08 -1.93 -7.25
CA ASN A 176 -20.59 -0.82 -6.44
C ASN A 176 -20.93 -1.05 -4.97
N THR A 177 -20.08 -0.60 -4.08
CA THR A 177 -20.31 -0.66 -2.64
C THR A 177 -20.89 0.64 -2.09
N ALA A 178 -21.58 0.52 -0.96
CA ALA A 178 -22.20 1.65 -0.28
C ALA A 178 -21.14 2.59 0.31
N GLU A 179 -21.48 3.87 0.28
CA GLU A 179 -20.68 4.92 0.94
C GLU A 179 -20.91 4.86 2.46
N GLU A 180 -19.85 5.06 3.21
CA GLU A 180 -19.88 5.21 4.65
C GLU A 180 -19.81 6.68 5.04
N GLU A 181 -20.45 7.05 6.13
CA GLU A 181 -20.35 8.39 6.67
C GLU A 181 -18.91 8.69 7.10
N LYS A 182 -18.42 9.89 6.81
CA LYS A 182 -17.10 10.35 7.22
C LYS A 182 -17.10 10.80 8.69
N THR A 183 -17.31 9.87 9.59
CA THR A 183 -17.05 10.08 11.01
C THR A 183 -15.57 9.91 11.34
N VAL A 184 -15.12 10.48 12.45
CA VAL A 184 -13.72 10.30 12.91
C VAL A 184 -13.42 8.81 13.11
N GLY A 185 -14.38 8.04 13.62
CA GLY A 185 -14.24 6.59 13.79
C GLY A 185 -14.01 5.87 12.47
N ASN A 186 -14.88 6.11 11.47
CA ASN A 186 -14.78 5.48 10.16
C ASN A 186 -13.49 5.90 9.41
N VAL A 187 -13.05 7.16 9.56
CA VAL A 187 -11.78 7.62 8.96
C VAL A 187 -10.58 6.88 9.58
N LEU A 188 -10.55 6.70 10.90
CA LEU A 188 -9.47 5.97 11.56
C LEU A 188 -9.52 4.47 11.21
N GLU A 189 -10.69 3.87 11.20
CA GLU A 189 -10.91 2.47 10.80
C GLU A 189 -10.46 2.21 9.36
N GLN A 190 -10.90 3.03 8.42
CA GLN A 190 -10.50 2.96 7.01
C GLN A 190 -8.98 3.18 6.85
N THR A 191 -8.39 4.12 7.59
CA THR A 191 -6.94 4.34 7.58
C THR A 191 -6.19 3.09 8.04
N TYR A 192 -6.62 2.49 9.14
CA TYR A 192 -6.01 1.29 9.70
C TYR A 192 -6.10 0.11 8.72
N PHE A 193 -7.31 -0.23 8.26
CA PHE A 193 -7.49 -1.38 7.37
C PHE A 193 -6.85 -1.19 6.01
N ARG A 194 -6.95 -0.01 5.39
CA ARG A 194 -6.26 0.28 4.12
C ARG A 194 -4.74 0.20 4.25
N SER A 195 -4.16 0.65 5.37
CA SER A 195 -2.73 0.53 5.60
C SER A 195 -2.29 -0.92 5.70
N ILE A 196 -3.00 -1.74 6.50
CA ILE A 196 -2.72 -3.19 6.61
C ILE A 196 -2.87 -3.88 5.25
N SER A 197 -3.94 -3.58 4.52
CA SER A 197 -4.18 -4.18 3.22
C SER A 197 -3.13 -3.78 2.19
N THR A 198 -2.65 -2.53 2.23
CA THR A 198 -1.55 -2.09 1.38
C THR A 198 -0.27 -2.91 1.67
N ILE A 199 0.10 -3.07 2.93
CA ILE A 199 1.24 -3.92 3.32
C ILE A 199 1.04 -5.37 2.87
N LYS A 200 -0.17 -5.92 3.08
CA LYS A 200 -0.53 -7.27 2.64
C LYS A 200 -0.40 -7.41 1.11
N MET A 201 -0.90 -6.44 0.35
CA MET A 201 -0.80 -6.42 -1.12
C MET A 201 0.65 -6.42 -1.60
N ILE A 202 1.50 -5.58 -1.01
CA ILE A 202 2.93 -5.51 -1.32
C ILE A 202 3.58 -6.87 -1.04
N TRP A 203 3.32 -7.45 0.13
CA TRP A 203 3.86 -8.75 0.51
C TRP A 203 3.40 -9.88 -0.42
N GLN A 204 2.11 -9.91 -0.74
CA GLN A 204 1.55 -10.89 -1.68
C GLN A 204 2.12 -10.72 -3.09
N GLY A 205 2.31 -9.49 -3.57
CA GLY A 205 2.96 -9.22 -4.84
C GLY A 205 4.39 -9.74 -4.90
N LEU A 206 5.16 -9.57 -3.82
CA LEU A 206 6.51 -10.15 -3.70
C LEU A 206 6.49 -11.67 -3.71
N LEU A 207 5.56 -12.29 -2.97
CA LEU A 207 5.40 -13.75 -2.98
C LEU A 207 4.98 -14.26 -4.36
N ASP A 208 4.05 -13.60 -5.02
CA ASP A 208 3.59 -13.98 -6.38
C ASP A 208 4.73 -13.90 -7.40
N LEU A 209 5.64 -12.94 -7.25
CA LEU A 209 6.84 -12.84 -8.07
C LEU A 209 7.82 -14.00 -7.80
N VAL A 210 8.10 -14.32 -6.52
CA VAL A 210 9.01 -15.40 -6.14
C VAL A 210 8.45 -16.78 -6.49
N THR A 211 7.14 -16.97 -6.37
CA THR A 211 6.46 -18.23 -6.69
C THR A 211 6.20 -18.41 -8.20
N GLY A 212 6.53 -17.40 -9.03
CA GLY A 212 6.38 -17.46 -10.47
C GLY A 212 4.93 -17.32 -10.97
N ARG A 213 4.02 -16.84 -10.12
CA ARG A 213 2.65 -16.51 -10.57
C ARG A 213 2.66 -15.37 -11.60
N TYR A 214 3.62 -14.45 -11.45
CA TYR A 214 3.92 -13.39 -12.41
C TYR A 214 5.36 -13.51 -12.89
N GLY A 215 5.59 -13.32 -14.19
CA GLY A 215 6.93 -13.32 -14.75
C GLY A 215 7.72 -12.06 -14.36
N PHE A 216 9.04 -12.17 -14.28
CA PHE A 216 9.91 -11.01 -14.02
C PHE A 216 9.85 -9.96 -15.13
N ASP A 217 9.43 -10.34 -16.35
CA ASP A 217 9.17 -9.45 -17.48
C ASP A 217 7.99 -8.50 -17.24
N GLN A 218 7.13 -8.81 -16.27
CA GLN A 218 5.99 -7.99 -15.88
C GLN A 218 6.35 -6.97 -14.78
N VAL A 219 7.54 -7.08 -14.19
CA VAL A 219 8.03 -6.11 -13.22
C VAL A 219 8.42 -4.82 -13.95
N SER A 220 7.72 -3.76 -13.65
CA SER A 220 8.03 -2.44 -14.19
C SER A 220 9.40 -1.99 -13.69
N GLY A 221 10.34 -1.79 -14.63
CA GLY A 221 11.62 -1.16 -14.33
C GLY A 221 11.46 0.33 -13.96
N PRO A 222 12.58 1.06 -13.71
CA PRO A 222 12.53 2.49 -13.34
C PRO A 222 11.71 3.37 -14.29
N VAL A 223 11.71 3.06 -15.59
CA VAL A 223 10.90 3.76 -16.60
C VAL A 223 9.41 3.50 -16.40
N GLY A 224 9.02 2.28 -16.05
CA GLY A 224 7.62 1.96 -15.75
C GLY A 224 7.13 2.64 -14.48
N VAL A 225 7.98 2.73 -13.44
CA VAL A 225 7.67 3.47 -12.21
C VAL A 225 7.45 4.96 -12.51
N THR A 226 8.31 5.59 -13.33
CA THR A 226 8.11 7.00 -13.73
C THR A 226 6.83 7.19 -14.53
N GLY A 227 6.46 6.22 -15.37
CA GLY A 227 5.17 6.19 -16.07
C GLY A 227 3.99 6.17 -15.11
N ALA A 228 4.00 5.24 -14.14
CA ALA A 228 2.96 5.13 -13.12
C ALA A 228 2.82 6.40 -12.27
N VAL A 229 3.95 7.03 -11.88
CA VAL A 229 3.97 8.31 -11.15
C VAL A 229 3.32 9.42 -12.00
N SER A 230 3.66 9.51 -13.29
CA SER A 230 3.10 10.49 -14.20
C SER A 230 1.59 10.31 -14.40
N GLU A 231 1.14 9.08 -14.55
CA GLU A 231 -0.28 8.75 -14.70
C GLU A 231 -1.08 9.04 -13.43
N ALA A 232 -0.56 8.65 -12.26
CA ALA A 232 -1.16 8.95 -10.98
C ALA A 232 -1.27 10.47 -10.75
N ALA A 233 -0.24 11.26 -11.12
CA ALA A 233 -0.27 12.71 -11.02
C ALA A 233 -1.33 13.35 -11.95
N LYS A 234 -1.54 12.78 -13.14
CA LYS A 234 -2.59 13.23 -14.08
C LYS A 234 -3.99 12.83 -13.62
N SER A 235 -4.14 11.71 -12.96
CA SER A 235 -5.43 11.20 -12.47
C SER A 235 -5.92 11.88 -11.18
N GLY A 236 -5.10 12.74 -10.57
CA GLY A 236 -5.46 13.59 -9.44
C GLY A 236 -4.60 13.41 -8.21
N THR A 237 -4.60 14.42 -7.34
CA THR A 237 -3.74 14.51 -6.16
C THR A 237 -3.91 13.31 -5.21
N ILE A 238 -5.12 12.79 -5.06
CA ILE A 238 -5.41 11.67 -4.14
C ILE A 238 -4.77 10.38 -4.66
N ASN A 239 -4.86 10.10 -5.95
CA ASN A 239 -4.24 8.94 -6.59
C ASN A 239 -2.72 9.01 -6.52
N TYR A 240 -2.17 10.21 -6.72
CA TYR A 240 -0.74 10.45 -6.55
C TYR A 240 -0.29 10.21 -5.11
N LEU A 241 -1.00 10.75 -4.12
CA LEU A 241 -0.70 10.51 -2.70
C LEU A 241 -0.81 9.03 -2.33
N TYR A 242 -1.82 8.32 -2.85
CA TYR A 242 -1.95 6.88 -2.63
C TYR A 242 -0.77 6.10 -3.21
N LEU A 243 -0.31 6.45 -4.42
CA LEU A 243 0.91 5.85 -4.99
C LEU A 243 2.13 6.11 -4.11
N VAL A 244 2.28 7.34 -3.58
CA VAL A 244 3.36 7.66 -2.62
C VAL A 244 3.27 6.80 -1.36
N VAL A 245 2.07 6.54 -0.84
CA VAL A 245 1.85 5.60 0.28
C VAL A 245 2.38 4.21 -0.07
N VAL A 246 1.98 3.67 -1.22
CA VAL A 246 2.40 2.32 -1.67
C VAL A 246 3.91 2.21 -1.82
N ILE A 247 4.57 3.25 -2.35
CA ILE A 247 6.04 3.27 -2.50
C ILE A 247 6.76 3.43 -1.14
N THR A 248 6.14 4.10 -0.18
CA THR A 248 6.73 4.39 1.13
C THR A 248 6.60 3.21 2.10
N MET A 249 5.52 2.45 2.04
CA MET A 249 5.29 1.24 2.84
C MET A 249 6.04 0.03 2.30
#